data_a609af459f7f7e2748168eab37f8ac6f
#
_entry.id   a609af459f7f7e2748168eab37f8ac6f
#
_cell.length_a   1.000
_cell.length_b   1.000
_cell.length_c   1.000
_cell.angle_alpha   90.00
_cell.angle_beta   90.00
_cell.angle_gamma   90.00
#
_symmetry.space_group_name_H-M   'P 1'
#
loop_
_entity.id
_entity.type
_entity.pdbx_description
1 polymer ?
#
loop_
_entity_poly.entity_id
_entity_poly.type
_entity_poly.pdbx_seq_one_letter_code
_entity_poly.pdbx_strand_id
1 'polypeptide(L)'
;MGSGAAFVGLSTLDIAYAVQRYPEEDTKVRADGMFLGAGGPAANAAVAYAGLSGQLSSLITALGKHVLAEPIRADLRAHGVTVVDTAPERAQRPPVSSIVVATGAGSRTIVSMDGSEQRDPLPAPDAAHWADAAVVLVDGHYPELALHTAASARRHGIPVVLDAGRWRDVHHELLPLVDIAICAASFAPPDTAPDTDAVLDRLLALGPRAVAVSRGARPIRYATADGRGEIPVRAERAVDTLGAGDILHGAFCHFHAVESDFVTALRRAADIATLSCRYPGTREWLRHLPAQSMR
;
A
#
# COMPACT_ATOMS: atom_id res chain seq x y z
N MET A 1 1.53 -21.10 12.81
CA MET A 1 1.66 -19.72 12.32
C MET A 1 0.82 -19.60 11.08
N GLY A 2 0.01 -18.54 10.94
CA GLY A 2 -0.84 -18.33 9.77
C GLY A 2 -0.02 -18.31 8.48
N SER A 3 -0.59 -18.80 7.39
CA SER A 3 0.05 -18.84 6.08
C SER A 3 -0.53 -17.74 5.20
N GLY A 4 0.29 -16.79 4.76
CA GLY A 4 -0.10 -15.70 3.89
C GLY A 4 -0.52 -14.42 4.62
N ALA A 5 -1.00 -13.43 3.83
CA ALA A 5 -1.49 -12.15 4.34
C ALA A 5 -2.74 -11.72 3.59
N ALA A 6 -3.57 -10.91 4.23
CA ALA A 6 -4.74 -10.30 3.62
C ALA A 6 -4.57 -8.77 3.53
N PHE A 7 -4.92 -8.23 2.39
CA PHE A 7 -4.86 -6.81 2.07
C PHE A 7 -6.27 -6.32 1.73
N VAL A 8 -6.69 -5.23 2.33
CA VAL A 8 -8.06 -4.74 2.23
C VAL A 8 -8.04 -3.28 1.79
N GLY A 9 -8.59 -3.00 0.63
CA GLY A 9 -8.64 -1.62 0.18
C GLY A 9 -8.69 -1.45 -1.33
N LEU A 10 -8.13 -0.34 -1.77
CA LEU A 10 -8.23 0.15 -3.12
C LEU A 10 -7.41 -0.69 -4.11
N SER A 11 -8.05 -1.05 -5.22
CA SER A 11 -7.39 -1.42 -6.45
C SER A 11 -7.85 -0.52 -7.60
N THR A 12 -6.90 -0.08 -8.42
CA THR A 12 -7.13 0.80 -9.57
C THR A 12 -6.60 0.15 -10.85
N LEU A 13 -7.07 0.64 -12.00
CA LEU A 13 -6.34 0.44 -13.25
C LEU A 13 -5.35 1.59 -13.41
N ASP A 14 -4.07 1.30 -13.29
CA ASP A 14 -3.03 2.29 -13.49
C ASP A 14 -2.54 2.26 -14.95
N ILE A 15 -2.54 3.43 -15.58
CA ILE A 15 -1.99 3.69 -16.91
C ILE A 15 -0.84 4.69 -16.71
N ALA A 16 0.40 4.18 -16.69
CA ALA A 16 1.58 5.00 -16.45
C ALA A 16 2.41 5.14 -17.74
N TYR A 17 2.71 6.36 -18.12
CA TYR A 17 3.59 6.68 -19.25
C TYR A 17 4.93 7.19 -18.73
N ALA A 18 6.01 6.60 -19.22
CA ALA A 18 7.36 7.07 -18.99
C ALA A 18 7.74 8.12 -20.05
N VAL A 19 8.20 9.28 -19.60
CA VAL A 19 8.66 10.39 -20.44
C VAL A 19 9.96 10.97 -19.89
N GLN A 20 10.79 11.62 -20.70
CA GLN A 20 12.03 12.26 -20.22
C GLN A 20 11.76 13.40 -19.23
N ARG A 21 10.75 14.24 -19.56
CA ARG A 21 10.32 15.37 -18.74
C ARG A 21 8.78 15.38 -18.71
N TYR A 22 8.24 15.91 -17.64
CA TYR A 22 6.80 16.15 -17.55
C TYR A 22 6.37 17.07 -18.71
N PRO A 23 5.27 16.71 -19.46
CA PRO A 23 4.78 17.52 -20.57
C PRO A 23 4.37 18.92 -20.12
N GLU A 24 4.67 19.93 -20.94
CA GLU A 24 4.09 21.24 -20.79
C GLU A 24 2.60 21.23 -21.19
N GLU A 25 1.85 22.20 -20.68
CA GLU A 25 0.44 22.37 -21.02
C GLU A 25 0.28 22.56 -22.54
N ASP A 26 -0.80 22.00 -23.09
CA ASP A 26 -1.15 22.08 -24.53
C ASP A 26 -0.08 21.50 -25.47
N THR A 27 0.68 20.49 -25.02
CA THR A 27 1.68 19.80 -25.85
C THR A 27 1.35 18.34 -26.08
N LYS A 28 1.87 17.77 -27.18
CA LYS A 28 1.84 16.33 -27.47
C LYS A 28 3.23 15.76 -27.34
N VAL A 29 3.39 14.82 -26.41
CA VAL A 29 4.67 14.15 -26.17
C VAL A 29 4.54 12.66 -26.46
N ARG A 30 5.59 12.08 -27.07
CA ARG A 30 5.71 10.63 -27.23
C ARG A 30 6.29 10.04 -25.97
N ALA A 31 5.61 9.02 -25.41
CA ALA A 31 6.14 8.25 -24.28
C ALA A 31 7.24 7.27 -24.74
N ASP A 32 8.24 7.06 -23.89
CA ASP A 32 9.32 6.10 -24.07
C ASP A 32 8.92 4.68 -23.61
N GLY A 33 7.90 4.59 -22.76
CA GLY A 33 7.36 3.34 -22.22
C GLY A 33 5.98 3.51 -21.61
N MET A 34 5.30 2.38 -21.39
CA MET A 34 3.98 2.34 -20.75
C MET A 34 3.89 1.16 -19.80
N PHE A 35 3.27 1.36 -18.64
CA PHE A 35 2.76 0.32 -17.75
C PHE A 35 1.23 0.37 -17.76
N LEU A 36 0.61 -0.80 -17.84
CA LEU A 36 -0.84 -0.99 -17.69
C LEU A 36 -1.06 -2.19 -16.77
N GLY A 37 -1.65 -1.96 -15.63
CA GLY A 37 -1.88 -3.04 -14.66
C GLY A 37 -2.62 -2.57 -13.42
N ALA A 38 -2.64 -3.42 -12.41
CA ALA A 38 -3.22 -3.09 -11.13
C ALA A 38 -2.38 -2.04 -10.39
N GLY A 39 -3.05 -1.06 -9.82
CA GLY A 39 -2.53 -0.10 -8.87
C GLY A 39 -3.41 -0.01 -7.63
N GLY A 40 -3.15 1.00 -6.82
CA GLY A 40 -3.80 1.21 -5.53
C GLY A 40 -2.99 0.63 -4.38
N PRO A 41 -3.08 1.25 -3.17
CA PRO A 41 -2.20 0.91 -2.05
C PRO A 41 -2.29 -0.57 -1.65
N ALA A 42 -3.48 -1.06 -1.35
CA ALA A 42 -3.68 -2.45 -0.94
C ALA A 42 -3.26 -3.46 -2.03
N ALA A 43 -3.52 -3.15 -3.30
CA ALA A 43 -3.17 -4.04 -4.42
C ALA A 43 -1.65 -4.13 -4.63
N ASN A 44 -0.94 -3.00 -4.63
CA ASN A 44 0.51 -2.97 -4.75
C ASN A 44 1.20 -3.62 -3.54
N ALA A 45 0.68 -3.41 -2.33
CA ALA A 45 1.19 -4.05 -1.12
C ALA A 45 1.00 -5.57 -1.18
N ALA A 46 -0.16 -6.06 -1.67
CA ALA A 46 -0.43 -7.49 -1.86
C ALA A 46 0.57 -8.14 -2.83
N VAL A 47 0.85 -7.48 -3.95
CA VAL A 47 1.85 -7.93 -4.93
C VAL A 47 3.25 -7.97 -4.32
N ALA A 48 3.63 -6.93 -3.57
CA ALA A 48 4.94 -6.89 -2.92
C ALA A 48 5.11 -8.02 -1.89
N TYR A 49 4.08 -8.28 -1.08
CA TYR A 49 4.07 -9.41 -0.14
C TYR A 49 4.22 -10.75 -0.87
N ALA A 50 3.38 -11.00 -1.88
CA ALA A 50 3.41 -12.26 -2.62
C ALA A 50 4.78 -12.53 -3.27
N GLY A 51 5.37 -11.50 -3.89
CA GLY A 51 6.68 -11.59 -4.52
C GLY A 51 7.83 -11.86 -3.55
N LEU A 52 7.77 -11.32 -2.33
CA LEU A 52 8.78 -11.52 -1.29
C LEU A 52 8.62 -12.86 -0.57
N SER A 53 7.39 -13.21 -0.21
CA SER A 53 7.10 -14.42 0.57
C SER A 53 7.11 -15.70 -0.27
N GLY A 54 6.90 -15.59 -1.59
CA GLY A 54 6.63 -16.73 -2.46
C GLY A 54 5.30 -17.43 -2.15
N GLN A 55 4.43 -16.81 -1.33
CA GLN A 55 3.12 -17.33 -0.95
C GLN A 55 2.01 -16.51 -1.60
N LEU A 56 0.84 -17.10 -1.77
CA LEU A 56 -0.34 -16.35 -2.21
C LEU A 56 -0.76 -15.32 -1.16
N SER A 57 -1.17 -14.15 -1.60
CA SER A 57 -1.83 -13.14 -0.78
C SER A 57 -3.28 -12.96 -1.21
N SER A 58 -4.15 -12.52 -0.31
CA SER A 58 -5.55 -12.19 -0.62
C SER A 58 -5.72 -10.68 -0.68
N LEU A 59 -6.35 -10.18 -1.74
CA LEU A 59 -6.77 -8.78 -1.85
C LEU A 59 -8.30 -8.71 -1.80
N ILE A 60 -8.83 -8.09 -0.77
CA ILE A 60 -10.26 -7.84 -0.58
C ILE A 60 -10.55 -6.41 -1.06
N THR A 61 -11.31 -6.29 -2.13
CA THR A 61 -11.52 -5.02 -2.85
C THR A 61 -12.87 -5.00 -3.55
N ALA A 62 -13.21 -3.91 -4.24
CA ALA A 62 -14.44 -3.77 -5.00
C ALA A 62 -14.13 -3.43 -6.47
N LEU A 63 -14.14 -4.43 -7.34
CA LEU A 63 -13.82 -4.27 -8.77
C LEU A 63 -15.06 -4.26 -9.68
N GLY A 64 -15.99 -5.18 -9.47
CA GLY A 64 -17.17 -5.34 -10.30
C GLY A 64 -16.89 -6.03 -11.65
N LYS A 65 -17.90 -6.03 -12.54
CA LYS A 65 -17.88 -6.75 -13.81
C LYS A 65 -17.57 -5.89 -15.04
N HIS A 66 -17.15 -4.64 -14.83
CA HIS A 66 -16.79 -3.76 -15.94
C HIS A 66 -15.55 -4.28 -16.67
N VAL A 67 -15.47 -4.10 -17.99
CA VAL A 67 -14.36 -4.60 -18.83
C VAL A 67 -12.97 -4.12 -18.34
N LEU A 68 -12.88 -2.93 -17.75
CA LEU A 68 -11.63 -2.40 -17.18
C LEU A 68 -11.18 -3.11 -15.88
N ALA A 69 -12.01 -3.96 -15.27
CA ALA A 69 -11.60 -4.77 -14.13
C ALA A 69 -10.75 -5.98 -14.53
N GLU A 70 -10.86 -6.45 -15.77
CA GLU A 70 -10.11 -7.63 -16.24
C GLU A 70 -8.59 -7.44 -16.27
N PRO A 71 -8.03 -6.32 -16.78
CA PRO A 71 -6.60 -6.07 -16.70
C PRO A 71 -6.07 -6.05 -15.25
N ILE A 72 -6.86 -5.52 -14.31
CA ILE A 72 -6.52 -5.50 -12.88
C ILE A 72 -6.45 -6.95 -12.35
N ARG A 73 -7.48 -7.76 -12.59
CA ARG A 73 -7.51 -9.17 -12.16
C ARG A 73 -6.39 -10.00 -12.79
N ALA A 74 -6.11 -9.76 -14.07
CA ALA A 74 -5.07 -10.48 -14.79
C ALA A 74 -3.67 -10.18 -14.22
N ASP A 75 -3.36 -8.90 -13.96
CA ASP A 75 -2.09 -8.48 -13.38
C ASP A 75 -1.91 -9.04 -11.96
N LEU A 76 -2.92 -8.91 -11.10
CA LEU A 76 -2.90 -9.43 -9.73
C LEU A 76 -2.69 -10.95 -9.69
N ARG A 77 -3.41 -11.69 -10.52
CA ARG A 77 -3.27 -13.15 -10.62
C ARG A 77 -1.87 -13.56 -11.08
N ALA A 78 -1.32 -12.85 -12.07
CA ALA A 78 0.02 -13.11 -12.57
C ALA A 78 1.11 -12.90 -11.50
N HIS A 79 0.81 -12.13 -10.46
CA HIS A 79 1.72 -11.83 -9.36
C HIS A 79 1.35 -12.50 -8.03
N GLY A 80 0.56 -13.60 -8.08
CA GLY A 80 0.27 -14.41 -6.88
C GLY A 80 -0.76 -13.80 -5.93
N VAL A 81 -1.59 -12.88 -6.40
CA VAL A 81 -2.66 -12.26 -5.60
C VAL A 81 -4.02 -12.84 -5.96
N THR A 82 -4.71 -13.40 -4.96
CA THR A 82 -6.09 -13.85 -5.07
C THR A 82 -7.03 -12.69 -4.79
N VAL A 83 -7.88 -12.35 -5.74
CA VAL A 83 -8.85 -11.25 -5.60
C VAL A 83 -10.14 -11.76 -4.99
N VAL A 84 -10.54 -11.17 -3.86
CA VAL A 84 -11.86 -11.29 -3.24
C VAL A 84 -12.64 -10.03 -3.58
N ASP A 85 -13.48 -10.12 -4.60
CA ASP A 85 -14.30 -9.00 -5.06
C ASP A 85 -15.59 -8.92 -4.26
N THR A 86 -15.74 -7.87 -3.46
CA THR A 86 -16.93 -7.65 -2.63
C THR A 86 -18.12 -7.03 -3.38
N ALA A 87 -17.91 -6.62 -4.62
CA ALA A 87 -18.95 -6.04 -5.47
C ALA A 87 -19.00 -6.66 -6.89
N PRO A 88 -19.06 -8.01 -7.03
CA PRO A 88 -18.86 -8.70 -8.31
C PRO A 88 -19.90 -8.31 -9.37
N GLU A 89 -21.10 -7.91 -8.96
CA GLU A 89 -22.18 -7.51 -9.87
C GLU A 89 -22.15 -6.02 -10.25
N ARG A 90 -21.26 -5.24 -9.66
CA ARG A 90 -21.13 -3.81 -9.95
C ARG A 90 -20.78 -3.59 -11.42
N ALA A 91 -21.58 -2.80 -12.13
CA ALA A 91 -21.38 -2.50 -13.54
C ALA A 91 -20.51 -1.26 -13.79
N GLN A 92 -20.36 -0.38 -12.80
CA GLN A 92 -19.54 0.83 -12.89
C GLN A 92 -18.06 0.44 -13.08
N ARG A 93 -17.33 1.29 -13.81
CA ARG A 93 -15.88 1.11 -13.98
C ARG A 93 -15.14 1.10 -12.63
N PRO A 94 -14.06 0.34 -12.50
CA PRO A 94 -13.14 0.50 -11.37
C PRO A 94 -12.48 1.89 -11.42
N PRO A 95 -11.87 2.34 -10.31
CA PRO A 95 -11.02 3.52 -10.33
C PRO A 95 -9.90 3.39 -11.35
N VAL A 96 -9.57 4.50 -12.03
CA VAL A 96 -8.49 4.57 -13.02
C VAL A 96 -7.54 5.69 -12.65
N SER A 97 -6.23 5.43 -12.72
CA SER A 97 -5.18 6.42 -12.54
C SER A 97 -4.44 6.64 -13.84
N SER A 98 -4.32 7.90 -14.26
CA SER A 98 -3.42 8.32 -15.32
C SER A 98 -2.14 8.86 -14.69
N ILE A 99 -1.00 8.30 -15.05
CA ILE A 99 0.28 8.56 -14.38
C ILE A 99 1.30 8.99 -15.43
N VAL A 100 2.03 10.06 -15.15
CA VAL A 100 3.18 10.48 -15.93
C VAL A 100 4.42 10.36 -15.05
N VAL A 101 5.36 9.52 -15.47
CA VAL A 101 6.67 9.32 -14.81
C VAL A 101 7.73 10.08 -15.60
N ALA A 102 8.30 11.13 -15.00
CA ALA A 102 9.38 11.90 -15.57
C ALA A 102 10.73 11.25 -15.20
N THR A 103 11.24 10.37 -16.05
CA THR A 103 12.43 9.52 -15.79
C THR A 103 13.70 10.32 -15.59
N GLY A 104 13.81 11.50 -16.22
CA GLY A 104 14.94 12.41 -16.03
C GLY A 104 15.04 13.00 -14.62
N ALA A 105 13.89 13.15 -13.93
CA ALA A 105 13.78 13.70 -12.57
C ALA A 105 13.50 12.61 -11.51
N GLY A 106 13.14 11.39 -11.92
CA GLY A 106 12.68 10.34 -11.00
C GLY A 106 11.37 10.71 -10.28
N SER A 107 10.57 11.59 -10.86
CA SER A 107 9.32 12.10 -10.26
C SER A 107 8.09 11.61 -11.02
N ARG A 108 6.93 11.68 -10.36
CA ARG A 108 5.66 11.30 -10.97
C ARG A 108 4.55 12.28 -10.66
N THR A 109 3.59 12.36 -11.56
CA THR A 109 2.32 13.06 -11.37
C THR A 109 1.17 12.09 -11.63
N ILE A 110 0.19 12.06 -10.73
CA ILE A 110 -0.92 11.12 -10.78
C ILE A 110 -2.22 11.91 -10.81
N VAL A 111 -3.07 11.58 -11.77
CA VAL A 111 -4.48 11.99 -11.82
C VAL A 111 -5.31 10.74 -11.62
N SER A 112 -5.97 10.61 -10.48
CA SER A 112 -6.67 9.40 -10.07
C SER A 112 -8.09 9.69 -9.62
N MET A 113 -8.95 8.73 -9.91
CA MET A 113 -10.26 8.61 -9.27
C MET A 113 -10.15 7.53 -8.21
N ASP A 114 -9.89 7.92 -6.98
CA ASP A 114 -9.42 7.11 -5.86
C ASP A 114 -10.49 6.23 -5.15
N GLY A 115 -11.52 5.82 -5.87
CA GLY A 115 -12.62 5.04 -5.30
C GLY A 115 -13.67 5.86 -4.56
N SER A 116 -13.52 7.19 -4.46
CA SER A 116 -14.49 8.08 -3.80
C SER A 116 -15.88 8.11 -4.46
N GLU A 117 -15.98 7.60 -5.70
CA GLU A 117 -17.26 7.40 -6.40
C GLU A 117 -18.05 6.17 -5.88
N GLN A 118 -17.43 5.30 -5.09
CA GLN A 118 -18.12 4.16 -4.47
C GLN A 118 -19.04 4.70 -3.36
N ARG A 119 -20.33 4.78 -3.64
CA ARG A 119 -21.35 5.30 -2.73
C ARG A 119 -22.22 4.22 -2.10
N ASP A 120 -22.34 3.08 -2.80
CA ASP A 120 -23.14 1.97 -2.30
C ASP A 120 -22.35 1.24 -1.20
N PRO A 121 -23.01 0.88 -0.08
CA PRO A 121 -22.37 0.08 0.96
C PRO A 121 -21.80 -1.22 0.40
N LEU A 122 -20.55 -1.52 0.76
CA LEU A 122 -19.92 -2.78 0.39
C LEU A 122 -20.28 -3.88 1.39
N PRO A 123 -20.67 -5.07 0.93
CA PRO A 123 -20.99 -6.15 1.85
C PRO A 123 -19.75 -6.57 2.65
N ALA A 124 -19.98 -6.92 3.91
CA ALA A 124 -18.94 -7.45 4.77
C ALA A 124 -18.38 -8.75 4.18
N PRO A 125 -17.06 -8.84 3.95
CA PRO A 125 -16.46 -10.05 3.41
C PRO A 125 -16.42 -11.15 4.47
N ASP A 126 -16.42 -12.43 4.02
CA ASP A 126 -16.32 -13.58 4.92
C ASP A 126 -14.94 -13.62 5.60
N ALA A 127 -14.93 -13.87 6.91
CA ALA A 127 -13.70 -14.00 7.70
C ALA A 127 -12.77 -15.13 7.22
N ALA A 128 -13.29 -16.12 6.52
CA ALA A 128 -12.51 -17.19 5.91
C ALA A 128 -11.40 -16.67 4.98
N HIS A 129 -11.53 -15.46 4.44
CA HIS A 129 -10.53 -14.86 3.57
C HIS A 129 -9.28 -14.36 4.31
N TRP A 130 -9.31 -14.25 5.65
CA TRP A 130 -8.16 -13.79 6.46
C TRP A 130 -7.98 -14.53 7.78
N ALA A 131 -8.86 -15.49 8.13
CA ALA A 131 -8.81 -16.17 9.44
C ALA A 131 -7.46 -16.84 9.72
N ASP A 132 -6.78 -17.31 8.68
CA ASP A 132 -5.46 -17.94 8.77
C ASP A 132 -4.30 -17.00 8.37
N ALA A 133 -4.57 -15.70 8.18
CA ALA A 133 -3.53 -14.76 7.80
C ALA A 133 -2.58 -14.47 8.97
N ALA A 134 -1.30 -14.32 8.67
CA ALA A 134 -0.30 -13.88 9.65
C ALA A 134 -0.40 -12.38 9.95
N VAL A 135 -0.97 -11.61 9.01
CA VAL A 135 -1.16 -10.16 9.12
C VAL A 135 -2.28 -9.71 8.19
N VAL A 136 -3.02 -8.68 8.60
CA VAL A 136 -4.01 -7.97 7.78
C VAL A 136 -3.52 -6.54 7.58
N LEU A 137 -3.50 -6.07 6.32
CA LEU A 137 -3.27 -4.67 6.00
C LEU A 137 -4.57 -4.02 5.53
N VAL A 138 -4.85 -2.80 5.98
CA VAL A 138 -5.97 -1.96 5.54
C VAL A 138 -5.46 -0.60 5.07
N ASP A 139 -6.06 -0.01 4.01
CA ASP A 139 -5.68 1.32 3.50
C ASP A 139 -6.74 2.42 3.72
N GLY A 140 -7.90 2.04 4.28
CA GLY A 140 -8.98 2.96 4.60
C GLY A 140 -9.73 3.57 3.41
N HIS A 141 -9.50 3.11 2.17
CA HIS A 141 -10.20 3.63 0.99
C HIS A 141 -11.65 3.14 0.89
N TYR A 142 -11.93 1.97 1.42
CA TYR A 142 -13.28 1.43 1.56
C TYR A 142 -13.59 1.29 3.07
N PRO A 143 -14.23 2.31 3.68
CA PRO A 143 -14.42 2.39 5.12
C PRO A 143 -15.05 1.15 5.74
N GLU A 144 -16.15 0.66 5.17
CA GLU A 144 -16.87 -0.50 5.70
C GLU A 144 -16.02 -1.77 5.68
N LEU A 145 -15.28 -2.00 4.57
CA LEU A 145 -14.39 -3.15 4.46
C LEU A 145 -13.24 -3.07 5.46
N ALA A 146 -12.62 -1.89 5.59
CA ALA A 146 -11.50 -1.67 6.50
C ALA A 146 -11.92 -1.86 7.96
N LEU A 147 -13.02 -1.24 8.39
CA LEU A 147 -13.53 -1.33 9.75
C LEU A 147 -13.98 -2.76 10.11
N HIS A 148 -14.76 -3.40 9.22
CA HIS A 148 -15.21 -4.77 9.44
C HIS A 148 -14.02 -5.74 9.57
N THR A 149 -13.08 -5.66 8.64
CA THR A 149 -11.95 -6.60 8.62
C THR A 149 -11.00 -6.33 9.79
N ALA A 150 -10.66 -5.07 10.10
CA ALA A 150 -9.81 -4.72 11.22
C ALA A 150 -10.41 -5.19 12.55
N ALA A 151 -11.70 -4.93 12.79
CA ALA A 151 -12.40 -5.39 13.99
C ALA A 151 -12.43 -6.92 14.09
N SER A 152 -12.62 -7.62 12.96
CA SER A 152 -12.62 -9.08 12.93
C SER A 152 -11.23 -9.65 13.15
N ALA A 153 -10.21 -9.15 12.45
CA ALA A 153 -8.81 -9.60 12.60
C ALA A 153 -8.34 -9.46 14.05
N ARG A 154 -8.64 -8.32 14.69
CA ARG A 154 -8.32 -8.08 16.10
C ARG A 154 -8.98 -9.10 17.04
N ARG A 155 -10.24 -9.50 16.81
CA ARG A 155 -10.90 -10.55 17.60
C ARG A 155 -10.23 -11.91 17.46
N HIS A 156 -9.59 -12.18 16.32
CA HIS A 156 -8.84 -13.41 16.06
C HIS A 156 -7.36 -13.31 16.44
N GLY A 157 -6.92 -12.20 17.02
CA GLY A 157 -5.52 -11.99 17.42
C GLY A 157 -4.57 -11.81 16.23
N ILE A 158 -5.09 -11.45 15.06
CA ILE A 158 -4.29 -11.19 13.85
C ILE A 158 -3.86 -9.73 13.85
N PRO A 159 -2.56 -9.41 13.74
CA PRO A 159 -2.07 -8.04 13.68
C PRO A 159 -2.68 -7.24 12.52
N VAL A 160 -3.11 -6.02 12.81
CA VAL A 160 -3.67 -5.08 11.82
C VAL A 160 -2.66 -3.97 11.54
N VAL A 161 -2.26 -3.84 10.27
CA VAL A 161 -1.37 -2.80 9.76
C VAL A 161 -2.19 -1.79 8.95
N LEU A 162 -1.98 -0.50 9.17
CA LEU A 162 -2.58 0.59 8.41
C LEU A 162 -1.56 1.19 7.44
N ASP A 163 -1.91 1.21 6.15
CA ASP A 163 -1.29 2.09 5.15
C ASP A 163 -2.05 3.41 5.09
N ALA A 164 -1.42 4.49 5.56
CA ALA A 164 -2.07 5.78 5.68
C ALA A 164 -1.38 6.85 4.82
N GLY A 165 -1.91 7.07 3.61
CA GLY A 165 -1.40 8.09 2.69
C GLY A 165 -1.85 9.51 3.05
N ARG A 166 -3.14 9.71 3.28
CA ARG A 166 -3.78 10.98 3.70
C ARG A 166 -4.84 10.71 4.74
N TRP A 167 -5.10 11.71 5.59
CA TRP A 167 -6.19 11.62 6.56
C TRP A 167 -7.55 11.51 5.85
N ARG A 168 -8.42 10.63 6.39
CA ARG A 168 -9.82 10.42 6.00
C ARG A 168 -10.64 10.25 7.28
N ASP A 169 -11.93 10.54 7.24
CA ASP A 169 -12.80 10.47 8.42
C ASP A 169 -12.83 9.07 9.06
N VAL A 170 -12.72 8.03 8.24
CA VAL A 170 -12.67 6.64 8.73
C VAL A 170 -11.53 6.39 9.72
N HIS A 171 -10.45 7.17 9.68
CA HIS A 171 -9.32 6.96 10.58
C HIS A 171 -9.66 7.23 12.06
N HIS A 172 -10.70 8.02 12.35
CA HIS A 172 -11.19 8.17 13.72
C HIS A 172 -11.65 6.85 14.33
N GLU A 173 -12.34 6.00 13.56
CA GLU A 173 -12.83 4.72 13.99
C GLU A 173 -11.83 3.57 13.74
N LEU A 174 -10.99 3.72 12.71
CA LEU A 174 -10.07 2.67 12.28
C LEU A 174 -8.81 2.60 13.16
N LEU A 175 -8.22 3.73 13.56
CA LEU A 175 -6.98 3.76 14.35
C LEU A 175 -7.07 3.01 15.68
N PRO A 176 -8.19 3.04 16.45
CA PRO A 176 -8.35 2.21 17.63
C PRO A 176 -8.31 0.70 17.38
N LEU A 177 -8.50 0.27 16.12
CA LEU A 177 -8.48 -1.13 15.70
C LEU A 177 -7.14 -1.58 15.11
N VAL A 178 -6.22 -0.64 14.90
CA VAL A 178 -4.91 -0.85 14.26
C VAL A 178 -3.83 -1.11 15.31
N ASP A 179 -2.97 -2.09 15.06
CA ASP A 179 -1.80 -2.36 15.90
C ASP A 179 -0.58 -1.56 15.47
N ILE A 180 -0.40 -1.38 14.16
CA ILE A 180 0.76 -0.73 13.55
C ILE A 180 0.29 0.24 12.47
N ALA A 181 0.67 1.52 12.55
CA ALA A 181 0.36 2.50 11.52
C ALA A 181 1.66 3.00 10.85
N ILE A 182 1.77 2.80 9.55
CA ILE A 182 2.86 3.36 8.75
C ILE A 182 2.24 4.41 7.83
N CYS A 183 2.64 5.67 8.00
CA CYS A 183 2.02 6.80 7.36
C CYS A 183 2.96 7.48 6.37
N ALA A 184 2.41 8.10 5.34
CA ALA A 184 3.15 9.02 4.50
C ALA A 184 3.31 10.38 5.23
N ALA A 185 4.32 11.18 4.83
CA ALA A 185 4.54 12.53 5.38
C ALA A 185 3.34 13.48 5.16
N SER A 186 2.45 13.16 4.22
CA SER A 186 1.22 13.92 3.96
C SER A 186 0.05 13.54 4.88
N PHE A 187 0.22 12.51 5.70
CA PHE A 187 -0.79 12.10 6.67
C PHE A 187 -0.76 13.03 7.88
N ALA A 188 -1.81 13.80 8.04
CA ALA A 188 -1.94 14.76 9.13
C ALA A 188 -3.29 14.56 9.84
N PRO A 189 -3.31 13.95 11.03
CA PRO A 189 -4.52 13.91 11.85
C PRO A 189 -4.99 15.35 12.17
N PRO A 190 -6.32 15.59 12.26
CA PRO A 190 -6.84 16.90 12.66
C PRO A 190 -6.23 17.38 13.98
N ASP A 191 -6.10 18.68 14.10
CA ASP A 191 -5.57 19.35 15.31
C ASP A 191 -4.16 18.91 15.72
N THR A 192 -3.37 18.42 14.76
CA THR A 192 -1.99 18.00 14.96
C THR A 192 -1.04 19.00 14.28
N ALA A 193 -0.01 19.42 15.00
CA ALA A 193 1.03 20.28 14.41
C ALA A 193 1.67 19.59 13.19
N PRO A 194 2.07 20.34 12.14
CA PRO A 194 2.69 19.79 10.93
C PRO A 194 4.15 19.37 11.17
N ASP A 195 4.38 18.68 12.28
CA ASP A 195 5.65 18.12 12.72
C ASP A 195 5.54 16.60 12.84
N THR A 196 6.60 15.92 12.43
CA THR A 196 6.59 14.44 12.39
C THR A 196 6.45 13.84 13.79
N ASP A 197 7.07 14.42 14.81
CA ASP A 197 6.97 13.87 16.17
C ASP A 197 5.58 14.08 16.77
N ALA A 198 4.96 15.24 16.51
CA ALA A 198 3.58 15.48 16.89
C ALA A 198 2.60 14.50 16.22
N VAL A 199 2.84 14.14 14.95
CA VAL A 199 2.06 13.11 14.24
C VAL A 199 2.25 11.75 14.88
N LEU A 200 3.49 11.34 15.20
CA LEU A 200 3.78 10.07 15.87
C LEU A 200 3.09 9.99 17.24
N ASP A 201 3.16 11.06 18.04
CA ASP A 201 2.49 11.14 19.35
C ASP A 201 0.99 11.02 19.24
N ARG A 202 0.41 11.72 18.28
CA ARG A 202 -1.04 11.68 18.05
C ARG A 202 -1.50 10.31 17.62
N LEU A 203 -0.75 9.63 16.75
CA LEU A 203 -1.05 8.27 16.30
C LEU A 203 -1.01 7.27 17.44
N LEU A 204 0.04 7.29 18.28
CA LEU A 204 0.12 6.42 19.47
C LEU A 204 -1.07 6.66 20.41
N ALA A 205 -1.47 7.92 20.61
CA ALA A 205 -2.61 8.27 21.45
C ALA A 205 -3.97 7.79 20.87
N LEU A 206 -4.04 7.53 19.55
CA LEU A 206 -5.25 7.07 18.87
C LEU A 206 -5.41 5.55 18.81
N GLY A 207 -4.39 4.76 19.24
CA GLY A 207 -4.56 3.32 19.38
C GLY A 207 -3.39 2.43 18.97
N PRO A 208 -2.69 2.69 17.85
CA PRO A 208 -1.56 1.87 17.42
C PRO A 208 -0.45 1.81 18.47
N ARG A 209 0.14 0.64 18.66
CA ARG A 209 1.29 0.43 19.57
C ARG A 209 2.64 0.74 18.93
N ALA A 210 2.70 0.76 17.61
CA ALA A 210 3.89 1.13 16.84
C ALA A 210 3.49 1.97 15.64
N VAL A 211 4.21 3.06 15.41
CA VAL A 211 3.90 4.02 14.36
C VAL A 211 5.15 4.44 13.63
N ALA A 212 5.03 4.72 12.33
CA ALA A 212 6.10 5.27 11.53
C ALA A 212 5.58 6.30 10.52
N VAL A 213 6.45 7.25 10.14
CA VAL A 213 6.19 8.22 9.08
C VAL A 213 7.30 8.14 8.04
N SER A 214 6.95 7.70 6.84
CA SER A 214 7.83 7.68 5.67
C SER A 214 7.91 9.07 5.04
N ARG A 215 9.13 9.49 4.64
CA ARG A 215 9.41 10.86 4.19
C ARG A 215 10.20 10.91 2.87
N GLY A 216 9.90 9.97 1.97
CA GLY A 216 10.62 9.81 0.71
C GLY A 216 12.07 9.41 0.95
N ALA A 217 13.02 10.17 0.41
CA ALA A 217 14.47 9.90 0.57
C ALA A 217 15.01 10.28 1.97
N ARG A 218 14.22 10.93 2.84
CA ARG A 218 14.62 11.24 4.21
C ARG A 218 14.41 10.02 5.12
N PRO A 219 15.14 9.91 6.26
CA PRO A 219 14.96 8.81 7.20
C PRO A 219 13.50 8.63 7.64
N ILE A 220 13.04 7.41 7.75
CA ILE A 220 11.72 7.08 8.32
C ILE A 220 11.78 7.34 9.81
N ARG A 221 10.88 8.16 10.34
CA ARG A 221 10.72 8.36 11.79
C ARG A 221 9.76 7.32 12.35
N TYR A 222 10.04 6.78 13.53
CA TYR A 222 9.13 5.85 14.19
C TYR A 222 9.05 6.07 15.71
N ALA A 223 7.97 5.59 16.31
CA ALA A 223 7.78 5.54 17.74
C ALA A 223 7.04 4.25 18.13
N THR A 224 7.45 3.66 19.24
CA THR A 224 6.85 2.49 19.90
C THR A 224 6.79 2.73 21.41
N ALA A 225 6.24 1.79 22.16
CA ALA A 225 6.29 1.82 23.62
C ALA A 225 7.73 1.79 24.16
N ASP A 226 8.67 1.14 23.43
CA ASP A 226 10.08 0.97 23.83
C ASP A 226 10.96 2.18 23.48
N GLY A 227 10.45 3.14 22.69
CA GLY A 227 11.19 4.35 22.33
C GLY A 227 10.93 4.83 20.91
N ARG A 228 11.78 5.76 20.49
CA ARG A 228 11.72 6.43 19.17
C ARG A 228 13.04 6.31 18.46
N GLY A 229 12.99 6.41 17.14
CA GLY A 229 14.19 6.40 16.34
C GLY A 229 13.95 6.76 14.88
N GLU A 230 15.02 6.59 14.13
CA GLU A 230 15.03 6.81 12.69
C GLU A 230 15.63 5.59 11.98
N ILE A 231 15.05 5.27 10.83
CA ILE A 231 15.61 4.30 9.89
C ILE A 231 16.14 5.09 8.70
N PRO A 232 17.45 5.05 8.45
CA PRO A 232 18.03 5.71 7.30
C PRO A 232 17.51 5.08 6.01
N VAL A 233 17.15 5.91 5.04
CA VAL A 233 16.84 5.49 3.67
C VAL A 233 18.12 5.67 2.85
N ARG A 234 18.54 4.64 2.16
CA ARG A 234 19.75 4.71 1.31
C ARG A 234 19.50 5.71 0.19
N ALA A 235 20.43 6.64 0.02
CA ALA A 235 20.39 7.59 -1.09
C ALA A 235 20.75 6.84 -2.38
N GLU A 236 19.77 6.62 -3.24
CA GLU A 236 19.94 6.07 -4.57
C GLU A 236 19.29 6.98 -5.61
N ARG A 237 19.82 6.96 -6.83
CA ARG A 237 19.18 7.68 -7.94
C ARG A 237 17.90 6.92 -8.31
N ALA A 238 16.76 7.49 -7.99
CA ALA A 238 15.47 6.92 -8.35
C ALA A 238 15.26 7.03 -9.87
N VAL A 239 14.85 5.93 -10.47
CA VAL A 239 14.33 5.86 -11.86
C VAL A 239 12.83 6.14 -11.84
N ASP A 240 12.12 5.52 -10.89
CA ASP A 240 10.69 5.67 -10.69
C ASP A 240 10.34 5.44 -9.21
N THR A 241 9.51 6.30 -8.65
CA THR A 241 9.06 6.18 -7.25
C THR A 241 7.60 5.74 -7.13
N LEU A 242 6.98 5.30 -8.24
CA LEU A 242 5.60 4.83 -8.25
C LEU A 242 5.43 3.61 -7.35
N GLY A 243 4.46 3.66 -6.43
CA GLY A 243 4.15 2.57 -5.53
C GLY A 243 5.19 2.27 -4.45
N ALA A 244 6.27 3.09 -4.30
CA ALA A 244 7.29 2.83 -3.29
C ALA A 244 6.75 2.76 -1.86
N GLY A 245 5.73 3.58 -1.53
CA GLY A 245 5.01 3.50 -0.25
C GLY A 245 4.27 2.18 -0.09
N ASP A 246 3.53 1.79 -1.11
CA ASP A 246 2.75 0.55 -1.09
C ASP A 246 3.66 -0.68 -0.99
N ILE A 247 4.80 -0.67 -1.70
CA ILE A 247 5.84 -1.71 -1.64
C ILE A 247 6.47 -1.76 -0.24
N LEU A 248 6.71 -0.60 0.40
CA LEU A 248 7.15 -0.53 1.80
C LEU A 248 6.18 -1.28 2.70
N HIS A 249 4.87 -1.06 2.54
CA HIS A 249 3.85 -1.69 3.37
C HIS A 249 3.73 -3.20 3.13
N GLY A 250 3.74 -3.65 1.88
CA GLY A 250 3.72 -5.08 1.55
C GLY A 250 4.98 -5.82 2.05
N ALA A 251 6.14 -5.21 1.88
CA ALA A 251 7.41 -5.73 2.41
C ALA A 251 7.41 -5.74 3.95
N PHE A 252 6.90 -4.69 4.60
CA PHE A 252 6.76 -4.65 6.04
C PHE A 252 5.89 -5.81 6.56
N CYS A 253 4.74 -6.05 5.95
CA CYS A 253 3.86 -7.16 6.32
C CYS A 253 4.59 -8.51 6.22
N HIS A 254 5.39 -8.72 5.15
CA HIS A 254 6.19 -9.93 5.00
C HIS A 254 7.22 -10.09 6.13
N PHE A 255 8.06 -9.09 6.34
CA PHE A 255 9.12 -9.20 7.33
C PHE A 255 8.60 -9.22 8.76
N HIS A 256 7.52 -8.50 9.06
CA HIS A 256 6.89 -8.52 10.38
C HIS A 256 6.26 -9.89 10.70
N ALA A 257 5.68 -10.57 9.72
CA ALA A 257 5.15 -11.91 9.89
C ALA A 257 6.26 -12.96 10.19
N VAL A 258 7.48 -12.73 9.70
CA VAL A 258 8.62 -13.64 9.90
C VAL A 258 9.38 -13.31 11.19
N GLU A 259 9.65 -12.03 11.44
CA GLU A 259 10.60 -11.60 12.49
C GLU A 259 9.92 -11.09 13.77
N SER A 260 8.64 -10.67 13.66
CA SER A 260 7.84 -10.10 14.77
C SER A 260 8.43 -8.82 15.41
N ASP A 261 9.64 -8.37 14.99
CA ASP A 261 10.26 -7.13 15.45
C ASP A 261 9.94 -5.97 14.49
N PHE A 262 9.29 -4.94 15.03
CA PHE A 262 8.83 -3.80 14.24
C PHE A 262 9.98 -3.05 13.55
N VAL A 263 11.06 -2.77 14.28
CA VAL A 263 12.16 -1.93 13.78
C VAL A 263 12.95 -2.66 12.69
N THR A 264 13.22 -3.95 12.90
CA THR A 264 13.91 -4.81 11.93
C THR A 264 13.06 -4.98 10.67
N ALA A 265 11.77 -5.28 10.82
CA ALA A 265 10.84 -5.41 9.69
C ALA A 265 10.74 -4.10 8.88
N LEU A 266 10.64 -2.96 9.56
CA LEU A 266 10.56 -1.65 8.90
C LEU A 266 11.86 -1.30 8.15
N ARG A 267 13.03 -1.65 8.71
CA ARG A 267 14.33 -1.43 8.05
C ARG A 267 14.45 -2.27 6.79
N ARG A 268 14.13 -3.57 6.86
CA ARG A 268 14.14 -4.45 5.69
C ARG A 268 13.14 -3.99 4.62
N ALA A 269 11.97 -3.57 5.03
CA ALA A 269 10.96 -3.02 4.13
C ALA A 269 11.43 -1.73 3.42
N ALA A 270 12.13 -0.85 4.13
CA ALA A 270 12.72 0.35 3.55
C ALA A 270 13.79 0.04 2.49
N ASP A 271 14.61 -1.01 2.71
CA ASP A 271 15.59 -1.47 1.72
C ASP A 271 14.88 -1.98 0.44
N ILE A 272 13.78 -2.72 0.56
CA ILE A 272 12.98 -3.20 -0.57
C ILE A 272 12.31 -2.04 -1.31
N ALA A 273 11.68 -1.10 -0.60
CA ALA A 273 11.09 0.08 -1.20
C ALA A 273 12.14 0.94 -1.95
N THR A 274 13.34 1.04 -1.42
CA THR A 274 14.47 1.72 -2.08
C THR A 274 14.91 0.96 -3.33
N LEU A 275 15.03 -0.38 -3.25
CA LEU A 275 15.33 -1.22 -4.41
C LEU A 275 14.31 -1.02 -5.53
N SER A 276 13.02 -0.97 -5.19
CA SER A 276 11.97 -0.79 -6.20
C SER A 276 12.12 0.51 -6.99
N CYS A 277 12.59 1.58 -6.36
CA CYS A 277 12.79 2.87 -7.01
C CYS A 277 13.88 2.87 -8.11
N ARG A 278 14.69 1.81 -8.22
CA ARG A 278 15.72 1.65 -9.27
C ARG A 278 15.15 1.17 -10.60
N TYR A 279 13.90 0.73 -10.62
CA TYR A 279 13.26 0.09 -11.76
C TYR A 279 11.97 0.82 -12.15
N PRO A 280 11.57 0.80 -13.42
CA PRO A 280 10.33 1.44 -13.86
C PRO A 280 9.10 0.65 -13.40
N GLY A 281 8.06 1.38 -13.00
CA GLY A 281 6.77 0.84 -12.61
C GLY A 281 6.81 0.04 -11.30
N THR A 282 5.68 -0.58 -10.98
CA THR A 282 5.47 -1.25 -9.69
C THR A 282 5.75 -2.76 -9.72
N ARG A 283 6.24 -3.32 -10.83
CA ARG A 283 6.42 -4.78 -11.02
C ARG A 283 7.85 -5.20 -11.38
N GLU A 284 8.60 -4.38 -12.14
CA GLU A 284 9.90 -4.77 -12.67
C GLU A 284 10.92 -5.13 -11.59
N TRP A 285 10.91 -4.46 -10.46
CA TRP A 285 11.79 -4.72 -9.32
C TRP A 285 11.70 -6.16 -8.78
N LEU A 286 10.56 -6.84 -8.94
CA LEU A 286 10.37 -8.23 -8.51
C LEU A 286 11.35 -9.21 -9.17
N ARG A 287 11.78 -8.91 -10.41
CA ARG A 287 12.75 -9.71 -11.14
C ARG A 287 14.18 -9.55 -10.64
N HIS A 288 14.40 -8.56 -9.78
CA HIS A 288 15.71 -8.18 -9.26
C HIS A 288 15.84 -8.38 -7.76
N LEU A 289 14.92 -9.13 -7.17
CA LEU A 289 14.98 -9.48 -5.75
C LEU A 289 16.23 -10.29 -5.44
N PRO A 290 17.03 -9.88 -4.44
CA PRO A 290 18.15 -10.70 -3.95
C PRO A 290 17.64 -12.02 -3.39
N ALA A 291 18.33 -13.13 -3.66
CA ALA A 291 17.94 -14.46 -3.15
C ALA A 291 17.81 -14.51 -1.61
N GLN A 292 18.46 -13.60 -0.90
CA GLN A 292 18.40 -13.46 0.57
C GLN A 292 17.15 -12.71 1.06
N SER A 293 16.43 -12.00 0.20
CA SER A 293 15.21 -11.24 0.57
C SER A 293 13.97 -12.10 0.58
N MET A 294 14.06 -13.33 0.09
CA MET A 294 12.98 -14.31 0.02
C MET A 294 12.99 -15.32 1.21
N ARG A 295 13.75 -14.99 2.28
CA ARG A 295 13.86 -15.84 3.48
C ARG A 295 13.49 -15.06 4.72
#